data_ff0bd570082e92131762ada5d32790c6
#
_entry.id   ff0bd570082e92131762ada5d32790c6
#
_cell.length_a   1.000
_cell.length_b   1.000
_cell.length_c   1.000
_cell.angle_alpha   90.00
_cell.angle_beta   90.00
_cell.angle_gamma   90.00
#
_symmetry.space_group_name_H-M   'P 1'
#
loop_
_entity.id
_entity.type
_entity.pdbx_description
1 polymer ?
#
loop_
_entity_poly.entity_id
_entity_poly.type
_entity_poly.pdbx_seq_one_letter_code
_entity_poly.pdbx_strand_id
1 'polypeptide(L)'
;MYKRQGFGAAWAAWVVDLQVEPASGRIRVNRIVVAQDTGMMVNPDGVRHQIHGNVIQSLSRALLERVDFNAQGVASREWGAYPIIGFADLPEIDVLLMDRQDEPPMGAGESASVPGAAAIANALFDATGCRFREPPFTPQRIRQALAWRGVHTVDDTEIQIS
;
A
#
# COMPACT_ATOMS: atom_id res chain seq x y z
N MET A 1 -1.76 -0.73 12.08
CA MET A 1 -1.22 0.65 12.33
C MET A 1 -2.39 1.57 12.61
N TYR A 2 -2.35 2.36 13.64
CA TYR A 2 -3.43 3.28 14.04
C TYR A 2 -2.95 4.72 14.03
N LYS A 3 -3.87 5.67 13.75
CA LYS A 3 -3.61 7.11 13.85
C LYS A 3 -4.41 7.68 15.01
N ARG A 4 -3.73 8.26 16.00
CA ARG A 4 -4.35 9.00 17.10
C ARG A 4 -4.38 10.50 16.73
N GLN A 5 -5.56 11.08 16.69
CA GLN A 5 -5.76 12.53 16.59
C GLN A 5 -6.25 13.07 17.93
N GLY A 6 -6.03 14.36 18.23
CA GLY A 6 -6.16 14.95 19.56
C GLY A 6 -7.54 14.86 20.25
N PHE A 7 -8.58 14.39 19.55
CA PHE A 7 -9.95 14.27 20.08
C PHE A 7 -10.50 12.83 20.02
N GLY A 8 -9.65 11.85 19.78
CA GLY A 8 -10.02 10.46 19.68
C GLY A 8 -9.14 9.72 18.70
N ALA A 9 -9.36 8.43 18.51
CA ALA A 9 -8.64 7.60 17.57
C ALA A 9 -9.61 6.93 16.61
N ALA A 10 -9.44 7.18 15.31
CA ALA A 10 -9.98 6.33 14.27
C ALA A 10 -8.98 5.20 14.00
N TRP A 11 -9.49 3.98 13.80
CA TRP A 11 -8.68 2.78 13.61
C TRP A 11 -8.90 2.21 12.22
N ALA A 12 -7.81 1.86 11.56
CA ALA A 12 -7.87 1.19 10.26
C ALA A 12 -6.88 0.02 10.22
N ALA A 13 -7.30 -1.07 9.61
CA ALA A 13 -6.46 -2.23 9.32
C ALA A 13 -6.66 -2.68 7.89
N TRP A 14 -5.58 -3.08 7.22
CA TRP A 14 -5.60 -3.59 5.85
C TRP A 14 -5.08 -5.00 5.79
N VAL A 15 -5.73 -5.81 4.93
CA VAL A 15 -5.20 -7.06 4.41
C VAL A 15 -5.09 -6.92 2.91
N VAL A 16 -3.92 -7.26 2.36
CA VAL A 16 -3.62 -7.11 0.92
C VAL A 16 -3.26 -8.48 0.35
N ASP A 17 -3.99 -8.87 -0.69
CA ASP A 17 -3.65 -10.00 -1.56
C ASP A 17 -3.03 -9.47 -2.84
N LEU A 18 -1.81 -9.89 -3.14
CA LEU A 18 -1.07 -9.50 -4.33
C LEU A 18 -0.22 -10.63 -4.88
N GLN A 19 0.13 -10.49 -6.15
CA GLN A 19 1.06 -11.37 -6.87
C GLN A 19 2.21 -10.54 -7.41
N VAL A 20 3.39 -11.16 -7.43
CA VAL A 20 4.60 -10.60 -8.05
C VAL A 20 5.05 -11.53 -9.16
N GLU A 21 5.20 -10.98 -10.37
CA GLU A 21 5.80 -11.70 -11.48
C GLU A 21 7.34 -11.57 -11.40
N PRO A 22 8.09 -12.63 -11.08
CA PRO A 22 9.52 -12.50 -10.82
C PRO A 22 10.33 -11.98 -12.02
N ALA A 23 9.96 -12.37 -13.24
CA ALA A 23 10.69 -12.01 -14.46
C ALA A 23 10.61 -10.51 -14.78
N SER A 24 9.42 -9.91 -14.62
CA SER A 24 9.19 -8.49 -14.91
C SER A 24 9.28 -7.61 -13.67
N GLY A 25 9.09 -8.17 -12.47
CA GLY A 25 8.91 -7.43 -11.22
C GLY A 25 7.53 -6.77 -11.10
N ARG A 26 6.60 -7.07 -12.01
CA ARG A 26 5.24 -6.51 -12.01
C ARG A 26 4.49 -7.00 -10.77
N ILE A 27 3.87 -6.05 -10.10
CA ILE A 27 2.97 -6.28 -8.97
C ILE A 27 1.54 -6.21 -9.50
N ARG A 28 0.74 -7.20 -9.15
CA ARG A 28 -0.71 -7.19 -9.33
C ARG A 28 -1.37 -7.32 -7.98
N VAL A 29 -2.08 -6.30 -7.56
CA VAL A 29 -2.91 -6.35 -6.36
C VAL A 29 -4.27 -6.89 -6.77
N ASN A 30 -4.67 -8.03 -6.22
CA ASN A 30 -5.92 -8.71 -6.55
C ASN A 30 -7.07 -8.18 -5.70
N ARG A 31 -6.81 -8.05 -4.37
CA ARG A 31 -7.84 -7.70 -3.40
C ARG A 31 -7.24 -6.94 -2.22
N ILE A 32 -8.00 -5.98 -1.70
CA ILE A 32 -7.69 -5.27 -0.46
C ILE A 32 -8.93 -5.30 0.43
N VAL A 33 -8.77 -5.79 1.66
CA VAL A 33 -9.80 -5.73 2.68
C VAL A 33 -9.41 -4.67 3.71
N VAL A 34 -10.30 -3.73 3.97
CA VAL A 34 -10.10 -2.66 4.95
C VAL A 34 -11.14 -2.73 6.04
N ALA A 35 -10.71 -2.91 7.27
CA ALA A 35 -11.55 -2.70 8.44
C ALA A 35 -11.34 -1.28 8.99
N GLN A 36 -12.44 -0.56 9.25
CA GLN A 36 -12.42 0.83 9.71
C GLN A 36 -13.34 1.03 10.90
N ASP A 37 -12.81 1.62 11.97
CA ASP A 37 -13.57 2.13 13.12
C ASP A 37 -13.45 3.66 13.15
N THR A 38 -14.56 4.34 13.00
CA THR A 38 -14.67 5.81 13.09
C THR A 38 -15.64 6.26 14.18
N GLY A 39 -16.00 5.37 15.11
CA GLY A 39 -17.09 5.61 16.06
C GLY A 39 -18.45 5.69 15.35
N MET A 40 -19.35 6.48 15.89
CA MET A 40 -20.69 6.67 15.30
C MET A 40 -20.60 7.20 13.86
N MET A 41 -21.21 6.50 12.94
CA MET A 41 -21.27 6.88 11.52
C MET A 41 -22.64 7.48 11.21
N VAL A 42 -22.67 8.77 10.88
CA VAL A 42 -23.91 9.45 10.44
C VAL A 42 -24.29 9.03 9.01
N ASN A 43 -23.29 8.80 8.15
CA ASN A 43 -23.49 8.35 6.78
C ASN A 43 -22.51 7.19 6.46
N PRO A 44 -22.89 5.93 6.71
CA PRO A 44 -22.02 4.78 6.44
C PRO A 44 -21.58 4.65 4.97
N ASP A 45 -22.43 4.99 4.01
CA ASP A 45 -22.09 4.94 2.59
C ASP A 45 -21.05 5.99 2.23
N GLY A 46 -21.16 7.19 2.80
CA GLY A 46 -20.14 8.22 2.67
C GLY A 46 -18.79 7.76 3.25
N VAL A 47 -18.78 7.06 4.39
CA VAL A 47 -17.57 6.49 4.97
C VAL A 47 -16.96 5.43 4.05
N ARG A 48 -17.78 4.54 3.44
CA ARG A 48 -17.30 3.55 2.46
C ARG A 48 -16.62 4.21 1.26
N HIS A 49 -17.22 5.25 0.70
CA HIS A 49 -16.64 5.99 -0.43
C HIS A 49 -15.31 6.65 -0.06
N GLN A 50 -15.19 7.21 1.14
CA GLN A 50 -13.92 7.75 1.64
C GLN A 50 -12.85 6.64 1.75
N ILE A 51 -13.20 5.46 2.24
CA ILE A 51 -12.27 4.33 2.33
C ILE A 51 -11.83 3.88 0.94
N HIS A 52 -12.73 3.73 -0.03
CA HIS A 52 -12.37 3.40 -1.41
C HIS A 52 -11.38 4.42 -1.99
N GLY A 53 -11.64 5.72 -1.84
CA GLY A 53 -10.74 6.78 -2.25
C GLY A 53 -9.36 6.70 -1.58
N ASN A 54 -9.34 6.44 -0.27
CA ASN A 54 -8.10 6.24 0.50
C ASN A 54 -7.29 5.05 0.00
N VAL A 55 -7.96 3.92 -0.32
CA VAL A 55 -7.31 2.72 -0.84
C VAL A 55 -6.67 2.99 -2.19
N ILE A 56 -7.44 3.52 -3.13
CA ILE A 56 -6.98 3.80 -4.50
C ILE A 56 -5.80 4.78 -4.49
N GLN A 57 -5.91 5.87 -3.73
CA GLN A 57 -4.85 6.86 -3.64
C GLN A 57 -3.59 6.30 -2.96
N SER A 58 -3.74 5.54 -1.88
CA SER A 58 -2.59 4.93 -1.18
C SER A 58 -1.90 3.87 -2.03
N LEU A 59 -2.67 3.08 -2.78
CA LEU A 59 -2.15 2.09 -3.72
C LEU A 59 -1.35 2.77 -4.85
N SER A 60 -1.91 3.82 -5.44
CA SER A 60 -1.26 4.63 -6.48
C SER A 60 0.08 5.19 -5.99
N ARG A 61 0.10 5.81 -4.81
CA ARG A 61 1.32 6.35 -4.18
C ARG A 61 2.34 5.25 -3.89
N ALA A 62 1.90 4.11 -3.40
CA ALA A 62 2.81 3.03 -3.04
C ALA A 62 3.47 2.37 -4.25
N LEU A 63 2.81 2.32 -5.41
CA LEU A 63 3.28 1.58 -6.58
C LEU A 63 3.87 2.47 -7.68
N LEU A 64 3.38 3.70 -7.86
CA LEU A 64 3.64 4.49 -9.07
C LEU A 64 4.16 5.90 -8.80
N GLU A 65 3.57 6.62 -7.83
CA GLU A 65 3.72 8.07 -7.72
C GLU A 65 5.08 8.47 -7.15
N ARG A 66 5.81 9.30 -7.90
CA ARG A 66 7.05 9.91 -7.47
C ARG A 66 7.26 11.26 -8.15
N VAL A 67 7.63 12.25 -7.37
CA VAL A 67 8.13 13.53 -7.91
C VAL A 67 9.63 13.41 -8.13
N ASP A 68 10.09 13.60 -9.36
CA ASP A 68 11.50 13.60 -9.70
C ASP A 68 12.09 15.01 -9.62
N PHE A 69 13.30 15.11 -9.08
CA PHE A 69 14.05 16.36 -8.90
C PHE A 69 15.42 16.27 -9.58
N ASN A 70 15.90 17.39 -10.05
CA ASN A 70 17.26 17.60 -10.50
C ASN A 70 17.83 18.91 -9.93
N ALA A 71 19.04 19.31 -10.33
CA ALA A 71 19.68 20.53 -9.86
C ALA A 71 18.91 21.81 -10.22
N GLN A 72 18.01 21.77 -11.20
CA GLN A 72 17.18 22.89 -11.66
C GLN A 72 15.79 22.88 -11.01
N GLY A 73 15.48 21.90 -10.15
CA GLY A 73 14.21 21.78 -9.43
C GLY A 73 13.40 20.55 -9.84
N VAL A 74 12.07 20.63 -9.79
CA VAL A 74 11.16 19.54 -10.14
C VAL A 74 11.29 19.21 -11.62
N ALA A 75 11.56 17.94 -11.95
CA ALA A 75 11.67 17.42 -13.31
C ALA A 75 10.34 16.87 -13.86
N SER A 76 9.43 16.39 -12.98
CA SER A 76 8.12 15.86 -13.36
C SER A 76 7.12 17.00 -13.64
N ARG A 77 7.26 17.70 -14.78
CA ARG A 77 6.47 18.90 -15.10
C ARG A 77 5.40 18.68 -16.15
N GLU A 78 5.57 17.66 -16.98
CA GLU A 78 4.69 17.41 -18.13
C GLU A 78 3.59 16.40 -17.79
N TRP A 79 2.49 16.46 -18.54
CA TRP A 79 1.45 15.45 -18.46
C TRP A 79 2.03 14.06 -18.74
N GLY A 80 1.75 13.10 -17.85
CA GLY A 80 2.32 11.74 -17.91
C GLY A 80 3.66 11.56 -17.21
N ALA A 81 4.34 12.62 -16.80
CA ALA A 81 5.56 12.54 -15.99
C ALA A 81 5.30 12.19 -14.52
N TYR A 82 4.05 12.19 -14.10
CA TYR A 82 3.59 11.79 -12.78
C TYR A 82 2.46 10.76 -12.94
N PRO A 83 2.81 9.47 -13.14
CA PRO A 83 1.81 8.44 -13.38
C PRO A 83 0.99 8.16 -12.11
N ILE A 84 -0.32 7.95 -12.31
CA ILE A 84 -1.26 7.48 -11.28
C ILE A 84 -1.88 6.16 -11.70
N ILE A 85 -2.48 5.44 -10.77
CA ILE A 85 -3.14 4.17 -11.05
C ILE A 85 -4.34 4.35 -11.99
N GLY A 86 -4.44 3.48 -12.98
CA GLY A 86 -5.57 3.45 -13.91
C GLY A 86 -6.67 2.48 -13.48
N PHE A 87 -7.87 2.61 -14.05
CA PHE A 87 -9.00 1.73 -13.72
C PHE A 87 -8.74 0.25 -13.95
N ALA A 88 -7.92 -0.08 -14.96
CA ALA A 88 -7.58 -1.47 -15.28
C ALA A 88 -6.70 -2.16 -14.21
N ASP A 89 -6.04 -1.40 -13.36
CA ASP A 89 -5.13 -1.89 -12.33
C ASP A 89 -5.74 -1.82 -10.92
N LEU A 90 -7.02 -1.42 -10.80
CA LEU A 90 -7.71 -1.37 -9.52
C LEU A 90 -8.00 -2.80 -9.01
N PRO A 91 -7.73 -3.07 -7.72
CA PRO A 91 -8.09 -4.33 -7.09
C PRO A 91 -9.57 -4.39 -6.72
N GLU A 92 -10.05 -5.56 -6.35
CA GLU A 92 -11.27 -5.69 -5.56
C GLU A 92 -11.06 -5.04 -4.17
N ILE A 93 -12.02 -4.24 -3.72
CA ILE A 93 -11.94 -3.53 -2.43
C ILE A 93 -13.13 -3.90 -1.56
N ASP A 94 -12.87 -4.55 -0.44
CA ASP A 94 -13.86 -4.86 0.58
C ASP A 94 -13.72 -3.95 1.78
N VAL A 95 -14.83 -3.39 2.22
CA VAL A 95 -14.88 -2.49 3.37
C VAL A 95 -15.71 -3.07 4.48
N LEU A 96 -15.08 -3.29 5.63
CA LEU A 96 -15.70 -3.68 6.88
C LEU A 96 -15.79 -2.48 7.80
N LEU A 97 -17.01 -1.96 8.01
CA LEU A 97 -17.26 -0.87 8.96
C LEU A 97 -17.53 -1.45 10.33
N MET A 98 -16.81 -0.98 11.35
CA MET A 98 -17.11 -1.33 12.74
C MET A 98 -18.31 -0.55 13.23
N ASP A 99 -19.36 -1.25 13.65
CA ASP A 99 -20.58 -0.62 14.19
C ASP A 99 -20.36 -0.23 15.66
N ARG A 100 -20.02 1.06 15.85
CA ARG A 100 -19.73 1.67 17.16
C ARG A 100 -20.61 2.90 17.38
N GLN A 101 -21.92 2.72 17.35
CA GLN A 101 -22.89 3.80 17.47
C GLN A 101 -22.90 4.47 18.86
N ASP A 102 -22.35 3.84 19.86
CA ASP A 102 -22.19 4.31 21.24
C ASP A 102 -20.92 5.14 21.46
N GLU A 103 -20.05 5.21 20.44
CA GLU A 103 -18.79 5.98 20.52
C GLU A 103 -18.89 7.32 19.79
N PRO A 104 -18.19 8.35 20.25
CA PRO A 104 -18.15 9.64 19.54
C PRO A 104 -17.73 9.51 18.08
N PRO A 105 -18.31 10.30 17.15
CA PRO A 105 -17.93 10.27 15.76
C PRO A 105 -16.48 10.75 15.56
N MET A 106 -15.73 10.04 14.74
CA MET A 106 -14.37 10.37 14.35
C MET A 106 -14.31 10.75 12.87
N GLY A 107 -13.24 11.45 12.48
CA GLY A 107 -13.01 11.79 11.07
C GLY A 107 -12.70 10.56 10.22
N ALA A 108 -13.44 10.39 9.12
CA ALA A 108 -13.28 9.29 8.16
C ALA A 108 -12.53 9.70 6.88
N GLY A 109 -12.08 10.96 6.74
CA GLY A 109 -11.52 11.49 5.50
C GLY A 109 -10.27 10.77 5.02
N GLU A 110 -9.29 10.53 5.90
CA GLU A 110 -7.98 9.99 5.54
C GLU A 110 -7.48 8.87 6.47
N SER A 111 -8.23 8.51 7.49
CA SER A 111 -7.79 7.53 8.48
C SER A 111 -7.47 6.16 7.88
N ALA A 112 -8.21 5.74 6.84
CA ALA A 112 -7.99 4.49 6.15
C ALA A 112 -6.69 4.47 5.30
N SER A 113 -6.12 5.62 4.91
CA SER A 113 -4.89 5.65 4.10
C SER A 113 -3.62 5.29 4.88
N VAL A 114 -3.63 5.48 6.20
CA VAL A 114 -2.44 5.39 7.06
C VAL A 114 -1.72 4.04 7.00
N PRO A 115 -2.39 2.87 7.08
CA PRO A 115 -1.71 1.57 7.02
C PRO A 115 -1.36 1.12 5.60
N GLY A 116 -1.83 1.79 4.54
CA GLY A 116 -1.81 1.30 3.16
C GLY A 116 -0.42 0.91 2.66
N ALA A 117 0.54 1.82 2.68
CA ALA A 117 1.90 1.54 2.19
C ALA A 117 2.59 0.42 2.99
N ALA A 118 2.36 0.37 4.32
CA ALA A 118 2.94 -0.66 5.17
C ALA A 118 2.30 -2.04 4.90
N ALA A 119 1.00 -2.09 4.67
CA ALA A 119 0.29 -3.33 4.34
C ALA A 119 0.77 -3.89 2.98
N ILE A 120 0.92 -3.04 1.97
CA ILE A 120 1.46 -3.43 0.66
C ILE A 120 2.91 -3.92 0.80
N ALA A 121 3.77 -3.22 1.55
CA ALA A 121 5.15 -3.65 1.79
C ALA A 121 5.25 -5.00 2.52
N ASN A 122 4.32 -5.29 3.44
CA ASN A 122 4.25 -6.57 4.11
C ASN A 122 3.79 -7.69 3.18
N ALA A 123 2.79 -7.44 2.34
CA ALA A 123 2.35 -8.41 1.34
C ALA A 123 3.45 -8.69 0.29
N LEU A 124 4.23 -7.68 -0.10
CA LEU A 124 5.41 -7.86 -0.95
C LEU A 124 6.48 -8.72 -0.27
N PHE A 125 6.70 -8.52 1.04
CA PHE A 125 7.62 -9.36 1.79
C PHE A 125 7.15 -10.82 1.86
N ASP A 126 5.86 -11.04 2.09
CA ASP A 126 5.26 -12.38 2.12
C ASP A 126 5.43 -13.08 0.76
N ALA A 127 5.14 -12.38 -0.34
CA ALA A 127 5.25 -12.91 -1.70
C ALA A 127 6.70 -13.14 -2.18
N THR A 128 7.68 -12.37 -1.69
CA THR A 128 9.04 -12.35 -2.26
C THR A 128 10.14 -12.70 -1.26
N GLY A 129 9.86 -12.60 0.04
CA GLY A 129 10.85 -12.67 1.11
C GLY A 129 11.81 -11.47 1.14
N CYS A 130 11.61 -10.45 0.29
CA CYS A 130 12.41 -9.24 0.25
C CYS A 130 11.72 -8.10 0.97
N ARG A 131 12.45 -7.37 1.84
CA ARG A 131 11.89 -6.24 2.58
C ARG A 131 12.08 -4.92 1.82
N PHE A 132 10.97 -4.34 1.37
CA PHE A 132 10.94 -3.04 0.71
C PHE A 132 10.57 -1.95 1.72
N ARG A 133 11.32 -0.83 1.75
CA ARG A 133 11.14 0.26 2.72
C ARG A 133 10.93 1.62 2.06
N GLU A 134 11.12 1.72 0.74
CA GLU A 134 11.06 2.96 -0.02
C GLU A 134 10.04 2.85 -1.15
N PRO A 135 8.85 3.47 -1.02
CA PRO A 135 7.93 3.62 -2.14
C PRO A 135 8.47 4.63 -3.18
N PRO A 136 8.01 4.60 -4.42
CA PRO A 136 7.13 3.60 -4.97
C PRO A 136 7.83 2.26 -5.19
N PHE A 137 7.06 1.17 -4.99
CA PHE A 137 7.53 -0.21 -5.19
C PHE A 137 7.48 -0.57 -6.68
N THR A 138 8.38 0.02 -7.47
CA THR A 138 8.37 -0.14 -8.91
C THR A 138 8.83 -1.53 -9.36
N PRO A 139 8.38 -2.02 -10.54
CA PRO A 139 8.84 -3.29 -11.11
C PRO A 139 10.36 -3.42 -11.19
N GLN A 140 11.05 -2.32 -11.49
CA GLN A 140 12.51 -2.31 -11.53
C GLN A 140 13.13 -2.61 -10.16
N ARG A 141 12.63 -1.98 -9.09
CA ARG A 141 13.12 -2.21 -7.72
C ARG A 141 12.85 -3.63 -7.26
N ILE A 142 11.68 -4.18 -7.61
CA ILE A 142 11.33 -5.57 -7.30
C ILE A 142 12.30 -6.53 -7.98
N ARG A 143 12.54 -6.39 -9.29
CA ARG A 143 13.51 -7.24 -10.02
C ARG A 143 14.91 -7.17 -9.44
N GLN A 144 15.39 -5.97 -9.11
CA GLN A 144 16.71 -5.80 -8.50
C GLN A 144 16.84 -6.54 -7.17
N ALA A 145 15.83 -6.45 -6.31
CA ALA A 145 15.83 -7.14 -5.02
C ALA A 145 15.77 -8.65 -5.16
N LEU A 146 14.95 -9.17 -6.10
CA LEU A 146 14.86 -10.60 -6.37
C LEU A 146 16.16 -11.17 -6.97
N ALA A 147 16.80 -10.45 -7.89
CA ALA A 147 18.09 -10.84 -8.46
C ALA A 147 19.18 -10.90 -7.39
N TRP A 148 19.25 -9.89 -6.51
CA TRP A 148 20.21 -9.85 -5.40
C TRP A 148 20.03 -11.02 -4.43
N ARG A 149 18.79 -11.38 -4.09
CA ARG A 149 18.47 -12.53 -3.24
C ARG A 149 18.89 -13.84 -3.89
N GLY A 150 18.64 -14.02 -5.20
CA GLY A 150 19.03 -15.25 -5.93
C GLY A 150 20.54 -15.48 -5.91
N VAL A 151 21.36 -14.44 -5.90
CA VAL A 151 22.83 -14.55 -5.80
C VAL A 151 23.27 -14.97 -4.39
N HIS A 152 22.60 -14.48 -3.34
CA HIS A 152 23.01 -14.75 -1.94
C HIS A 152 22.43 -16.03 -1.35
N THR A 153 21.34 -16.58 -1.88
CA THR A 153 20.83 -17.89 -1.45
C THR A 153 21.61 -19.06 -2.01
N VAL A 154 22.48 -18.87 -3.02
CA VAL A 154 23.35 -19.91 -3.55
C VAL A 154 24.59 -20.11 -2.66
N ASP A 155 25.07 -19.04 -1.99
CA ASP A 155 26.25 -19.11 -1.11
C ASP A 155 25.96 -19.71 0.29
N ASP A 156 24.72 -19.63 0.78
CA ASP A 156 24.35 -20.16 2.10
C ASP A 156 24.19 -21.72 2.11
N THR A 157 24.20 -22.37 0.95
CA THR A 157 24.12 -23.84 0.83
C THR A 157 25.48 -24.52 0.82
N GLU A 158 26.58 -23.81 0.73
CA GLU A 158 27.94 -24.36 0.77
C GLU A 158 28.62 -24.30 2.15
N ILE A 159 27.95 -23.78 3.18
CA ILE A 159 28.45 -23.76 4.56
C ILE A 159 27.75 -24.84 5.41
N GLN A 160 27.70 -26.06 4.92
CA GLN A 160 27.56 -27.24 5.77
C GLN A 160 28.44 -28.34 5.22
N ILE A 161 29.37 -28.73 6.03
CA ILE A 161 30.21 -29.92 6.03
C ILE A 161 31.71 -29.55 5.96
N SER A 162 32.29 -29.39 7.11
CA SER A 162 33.54 -30.07 7.52
C SER A 162 33.72 -29.92 9.04
#